data_f97114306af060ef7923a84acb79059b
#
_entry.id   f97114306af060ef7923a84acb79059b
#
_cell.length_a   1.000
_cell.length_b   1.000
_cell.length_c   1.000
_cell.angle_alpha   90.00
_cell.angle_beta   90.00
_cell.angle_gamma   90.00
#
_symmetry.space_group_name_H-M   'P 1'
#
loop_
_entity.id
_entity.type
_entity.pdbx_description
1 polymer ?
#
loop_
_entity_poly.entity_id
_entity_poly.type
_entity_poly.pdbx_seq_one_letter_code
_entity_poly.pdbx_strand_id
1 'polypeptide(L)'
;MDAVTEIKTRVSMRQIVERYGITMERGGYISCPFHMEKTPSLKIYDQPGKGFCCFGCGAAGSVIDFVMRLRGLTFRQAVVRIGMDFGIAVTGSPPSIKDRRKWQIEQFARVLADRARQERIDGLCDEYRLAWFVHQNTEPFSNAWCMAVTRLPKIDYELEELLCTPKRTI
;
A
#
# COMPACT_ATOMS: atom_id res chain seq x y z
N MET A 1 15.62 -1.47 -24.14
CA MET A 1 14.97 -1.54 -22.80
C MET A 1 13.50 -1.20 -23.00
N ASP A 2 12.61 -1.90 -22.31
CA ASP A 2 11.19 -1.53 -22.33
C ASP A 2 10.98 -0.20 -21.62
N ALA A 3 10.14 0.69 -22.18
CA ALA A 3 9.87 2.02 -21.63
C ALA A 3 9.42 1.98 -20.16
N VAL A 4 8.73 0.93 -19.75
CA VAL A 4 8.29 0.73 -18.35
C VAL A 4 9.49 0.49 -17.44
N THR A 5 10.43 -0.32 -17.84
CA THR A 5 11.67 -0.60 -17.10
C THR A 5 12.52 0.67 -17.01
N GLU A 6 12.62 1.41 -18.12
CA GLU A 6 13.35 2.67 -18.16
C GLU A 6 12.73 3.72 -17.22
N ILE A 7 11.41 3.87 -17.22
CA ILE A 7 10.71 4.76 -16.28
C ILE A 7 11.01 4.36 -14.83
N LYS A 8 10.88 3.08 -14.48
CA LYS A 8 11.10 2.62 -13.11
C LYS A 8 12.55 2.80 -12.62
N THR A 9 13.52 2.74 -13.52
CA THR A 9 14.94 2.88 -13.17
C THR A 9 15.44 4.33 -13.19
N ARG A 10 14.86 5.19 -14.02
CA ARG A 10 15.34 6.58 -14.21
C ARG A 10 14.50 7.63 -13.51
N VAL A 11 13.22 7.35 -13.25
CA VAL A 11 12.30 8.34 -12.67
C VAL A 11 12.04 8.01 -11.21
N SER A 12 12.41 8.91 -10.30
CA SER A 12 12.13 8.77 -8.88
C SER A 12 10.74 9.35 -8.53
N MET A 13 10.18 8.89 -7.40
CA MET A 13 8.92 9.45 -6.90
C MET A 13 9.03 10.95 -6.57
N ARG A 14 10.20 11.40 -6.10
CA ARG A 14 10.46 12.83 -5.85
C ARG A 14 10.27 13.67 -7.11
N GLN A 15 10.88 13.25 -8.21
CA GLN A 15 10.76 13.94 -9.51
C GLN A 15 9.30 14.01 -9.99
N ILE A 16 8.52 12.95 -9.79
CA ILE A 16 7.09 12.93 -10.12
C ILE A 16 6.34 13.96 -9.28
N VAL A 17 6.54 13.95 -7.96
CA VAL A 17 5.84 14.85 -7.04
C VAL A 17 6.16 16.31 -7.35
N GLU A 18 7.44 16.65 -7.56
CA GLU A 18 7.89 17.97 -7.95
C GLU A 18 7.31 18.40 -9.31
N ARG A 19 7.32 17.49 -10.30
CA ARG A 19 6.77 17.76 -11.65
C ARG A 19 5.28 18.08 -11.62
N TYR A 20 4.53 17.45 -10.70
CA TYR A 20 3.09 17.68 -10.55
C TYR A 20 2.74 18.78 -9.52
N GLY A 21 3.74 19.50 -9.00
CA GLY A 21 3.55 20.64 -8.11
C GLY A 21 3.05 20.26 -6.72
N ILE A 22 3.31 19.03 -6.27
CA ILE A 22 2.94 18.57 -4.94
C ILE A 22 4.08 18.91 -3.98
N THR A 23 3.77 19.63 -2.90
CA THR A 23 4.75 20.00 -1.87
C THR A 23 5.11 18.80 -1.00
N MET A 24 6.43 18.59 -0.83
CA MET A 24 6.95 17.55 0.03
C MET A 24 7.40 18.11 1.37
N GLU A 25 6.99 17.48 2.45
CA GLU A 25 7.37 17.84 3.81
C GLU A 25 8.64 17.12 4.28
N ARG A 26 9.10 17.49 5.49
CA ARG A 26 10.26 16.86 6.11
C ARG A 26 10.08 15.34 6.22
N GLY A 27 11.14 14.59 5.94
CA GLY A 27 11.11 13.13 6.00
C GLY A 27 10.50 12.46 4.77
N GLY A 28 10.17 13.20 3.69
CA GLY A 28 9.64 12.63 2.45
C GLY A 28 8.17 12.23 2.53
N TYR A 29 7.40 12.95 3.33
CA TYR A 29 5.95 12.82 3.40
C TYR A 29 5.27 13.87 2.54
N ILE A 30 4.12 13.54 1.97
CA ILE A 30 3.20 14.46 1.29
C ILE A 30 1.78 14.24 1.80
N SER A 31 0.94 15.27 1.69
CA SER A 31 -0.51 15.08 1.83
C SER A 31 -1.01 14.16 0.73
N CYS A 32 -1.72 13.12 1.11
CA CYS A 32 -2.16 12.09 0.17
C CYS A 32 -3.22 12.64 -0.79
N PRO A 33 -3.00 12.59 -2.11
CA PRO A 33 -3.98 13.07 -3.07
C PRO A 33 -5.16 12.10 -3.28
N PHE A 34 -5.16 10.95 -2.60
CA PHE A 34 -6.14 9.88 -2.81
C PHE A 34 -7.20 9.78 -1.72
N HIS A 35 -7.04 10.52 -0.61
CA HIS A 35 -8.04 10.67 0.45
C HIS A 35 -7.87 12.01 1.16
N MET A 36 -8.92 12.47 1.82
CA MET A 36 -8.86 13.72 2.59
C MET A 36 -8.15 13.49 3.92
N GLU A 37 -7.12 14.31 4.20
CA GLU A 37 -6.38 14.25 5.46
C GLU A 37 -5.91 15.64 5.90
N LYS A 38 -5.65 15.79 7.19
CA LYS A 38 -5.08 17.02 7.77
C LYS A 38 -3.57 16.92 8.00
N THR A 39 -3.06 15.70 8.15
CA THR A 39 -1.65 15.43 8.44
C THR A 39 -1.08 14.53 7.34
N PRO A 40 0.04 14.91 6.69
CA PRO A 40 0.65 14.13 5.63
C PRO A 40 0.95 12.69 6.04
N SER A 41 0.38 11.74 5.31
CA SER A 41 0.53 10.31 5.61
C SER A 41 1.08 9.48 4.45
N LEU A 42 1.26 10.08 3.27
CA LEU A 42 1.83 9.38 2.13
C LEU A 42 3.36 9.54 2.13
N LYS A 43 4.06 8.43 2.37
CA LYS A 43 5.53 8.35 2.33
C LYS A 43 6.00 8.11 0.91
N ILE A 44 6.97 8.89 0.49
CA ILE A 44 7.71 8.75 -0.77
C ILE A 44 9.05 8.10 -0.50
N TYR A 45 9.40 7.12 -1.30
CA TYR A 45 10.71 6.48 -1.31
C TYR A 45 11.52 7.02 -2.48
N ASP A 46 12.58 7.77 -2.19
CA ASP A 46 13.36 8.55 -3.18
C ASP A 46 14.26 7.69 -4.08
N GLN A 47 14.38 6.41 -3.77
CA GLN A 47 15.20 5.49 -4.55
C GLN A 47 14.47 5.07 -5.83
N PRO A 48 15.15 5.07 -7.00
CA PRO A 48 14.57 4.53 -8.23
C PRO A 48 14.05 3.10 -8.05
N GLY A 49 12.88 2.83 -8.62
CA GLY A 49 12.22 1.53 -8.45
C GLY A 49 11.43 1.36 -7.16
N LYS A 50 11.67 2.18 -6.15
CA LYS A 50 10.79 2.28 -4.99
C LYS A 50 9.68 3.30 -5.28
N GLY A 51 8.48 3.03 -4.81
CA GLY A 51 7.32 3.86 -5.07
C GLY A 51 6.90 4.72 -3.87
N PHE A 52 5.63 4.63 -3.53
CA PHE A 52 5.00 5.34 -2.42
C PHE A 52 4.15 4.38 -1.58
N CYS A 53 3.89 4.78 -0.34
CA CYS A 53 2.95 4.12 0.55
C CYS A 53 2.24 5.16 1.41
N CYS A 54 0.91 5.15 1.40
CA CYS A 54 0.10 5.98 2.28
C CYS A 54 -0.31 5.18 3.52
N PHE A 55 0.06 5.67 4.69
CA PHE A 55 -0.30 5.04 5.96
C PHE A 55 -1.75 5.34 6.40
N GLY A 56 -2.40 6.36 5.77
CA GLY A 56 -3.78 6.70 6.07
C GLY A 56 -4.78 5.80 5.32
N CYS A 57 -4.64 5.69 3.98
CA CYS A 57 -5.60 4.93 3.16
C CYS A 57 -5.03 3.63 2.57
N GLY A 58 -3.80 3.25 2.90
CA GLY A 58 -3.17 2.04 2.37
C GLY A 58 -2.78 2.10 0.88
N ALA A 59 -2.95 3.24 0.21
CA ALA A 59 -2.56 3.38 -1.20
C ALA A 59 -1.04 3.23 -1.34
N ALA A 60 -0.61 2.28 -2.14
CA ALA A 60 0.80 2.03 -2.41
C ALA A 60 1.01 1.67 -3.89
N GLY A 61 2.23 1.84 -4.38
CA GLY A 61 2.54 1.51 -5.76
C GLY A 61 3.82 2.15 -6.28
N SER A 62 4.09 1.96 -7.56
CA SER A 62 5.21 2.55 -8.29
C SER A 62 4.92 3.99 -8.75
N VAL A 63 5.89 4.63 -9.37
CA VAL A 63 5.72 5.94 -10.04
C VAL A 63 4.58 5.93 -11.06
N ILE A 64 4.39 4.83 -11.78
CA ILE A 64 3.34 4.68 -12.78
C ILE A 64 1.97 4.60 -12.10
N ASP A 65 1.85 3.80 -11.03
CA ASP A 65 0.60 3.66 -10.26
C ASP A 65 0.17 5.00 -9.64
N PHE A 66 1.14 5.80 -9.19
CA PHE A 66 0.88 7.14 -8.66
C PHE A 66 0.25 8.05 -9.71
N VAL A 67 0.85 8.13 -10.90
CA VAL A 67 0.36 8.98 -12.00
C VAL A 67 -0.99 8.49 -12.53
N MET A 68 -1.18 7.17 -12.61
CA MET A 68 -2.47 6.58 -12.97
C MET A 68 -3.59 7.05 -12.04
N ARG A 69 -3.38 6.94 -10.73
CA ARG A 69 -4.36 7.34 -9.71
C ARG A 69 -4.55 8.85 -9.67
N LEU A 70 -3.46 9.63 -9.71
CA LEU A 70 -3.51 11.08 -9.62
C LEU A 70 -4.28 11.73 -10.78
N ARG A 71 -4.17 11.16 -11.98
CA ARG A 71 -4.72 11.72 -13.21
C ARG A 71 -5.89 10.91 -13.79
N GLY A 72 -6.29 9.82 -13.16
CA GLY A 72 -7.33 8.93 -13.68
C GLY A 72 -6.95 8.28 -15.02
N LEU A 73 -5.65 8.00 -15.23
CA LEU A 73 -5.11 7.49 -16.49
C LEU A 73 -5.07 5.97 -16.49
N THR A 74 -5.19 5.37 -17.66
CA THR A 74 -4.83 3.97 -17.87
C THR A 74 -3.31 3.80 -17.80
N PHE A 75 -2.84 2.57 -17.56
CA PHE A 75 -1.41 2.26 -17.50
C PHE A 75 -0.63 2.79 -18.71
N ARG A 76 -1.15 2.54 -19.92
CA ARG A 76 -0.51 3.02 -21.16
C ARG A 76 -0.44 4.55 -21.21
N GLN A 77 -1.53 5.22 -20.87
CA GLN A 77 -1.58 6.69 -20.85
C GLN A 77 -0.59 7.27 -19.83
N ALA A 78 -0.47 6.65 -18.65
CA ALA A 78 0.49 7.06 -17.63
C ALA A 78 1.93 6.87 -18.10
N VAL A 79 2.26 5.73 -18.74
CA VAL A 79 3.59 5.47 -19.32
C VAL A 79 3.93 6.50 -20.39
N VAL A 80 3.00 6.77 -21.32
CA VAL A 80 3.20 7.81 -22.36
C VAL A 80 3.38 9.18 -21.73
N ARG A 81 2.56 9.53 -20.75
CA ARG A 81 2.63 10.81 -20.05
C ARG A 81 3.95 11.00 -19.34
N ILE A 82 4.39 10.02 -18.56
CA ILE A 82 5.69 10.08 -17.89
C ILE A 82 6.83 10.13 -18.92
N GLY A 83 6.73 9.35 -19.99
CA GLY A 83 7.70 9.41 -21.10
C GLY A 83 7.84 10.81 -21.68
N MET A 84 6.73 11.50 -21.93
CA MET A 84 6.73 12.90 -22.41
C MET A 84 7.30 13.86 -21.35
N ASP A 85 6.93 13.70 -20.08
CA ASP A 85 7.34 14.60 -19.02
C ASP A 85 8.85 14.49 -18.69
N PHE A 86 9.47 13.33 -18.93
CA PHE A 86 10.87 13.02 -18.60
C PHE A 86 11.75 12.70 -19.82
N GLY A 87 11.27 12.89 -21.05
CA GLY A 87 12.03 12.67 -22.27
C GLY A 87 12.44 11.20 -22.50
N ILE A 88 11.62 10.27 -22.05
CA ILE A 88 11.83 8.83 -22.27
C ILE A 88 11.04 8.41 -23.51
N ALA A 89 11.74 7.87 -24.50
CA ALA A 89 11.10 7.40 -25.73
C ALA A 89 10.19 6.19 -25.43
N VAL A 90 8.89 6.38 -25.56
CA VAL A 90 7.91 5.31 -25.45
C VAL A 90 7.78 4.63 -26.82
N THR A 91 8.83 3.88 -27.20
CA THR A 91 8.83 3.05 -28.40
C THR A 91 8.45 1.63 -28.03
N GLY A 92 7.26 1.23 -28.32
CA GLY A 92 6.82 -0.14 -28.06
C GLY A 92 5.36 -0.34 -28.43
N SER A 93 5.06 -1.49 -29.00
CA SER A 93 3.69 -1.97 -29.17
C SER A 93 2.97 -1.94 -27.83
N PRO A 94 1.68 -1.59 -27.78
CA PRO A 94 0.91 -1.64 -26.54
C PRO A 94 1.04 -3.01 -25.90
N PRO A 95 1.12 -3.12 -24.57
CA PRO A 95 1.13 -4.40 -23.91
C PRO A 95 0.02 -5.28 -24.47
N SER A 96 0.33 -6.52 -24.74
CA SER A 96 -0.61 -7.44 -25.36
C SER A 96 -1.89 -7.53 -24.51
N ILE A 97 -3.01 -7.95 -25.13
CA ILE A 97 -4.25 -8.20 -24.39
C ILE A 97 -3.99 -9.21 -23.25
N LYS A 98 -3.07 -10.16 -23.46
CA LYS A 98 -2.67 -11.16 -22.46
C LYS A 98 -1.96 -10.50 -21.27
N ASP A 99 -1.03 -9.57 -21.53
CA ASP A 99 -0.28 -8.88 -20.48
C ASP A 99 -1.18 -7.96 -19.66
N ARG A 100 -2.13 -7.27 -20.31
CA ARG A 100 -3.16 -6.46 -19.63
C ARG A 100 -4.06 -7.29 -18.73
N ARG A 101 -4.53 -8.47 -19.21
CA ARG A 101 -5.33 -9.39 -18.42
C ARG A 101 -4.55 -9.94 -17.24
N LYS A 102 -3.30 -10.35 -17.46
CA LYS A 102 -2.42 -10.84 -16.38
C LYS A 102 -2.25 -9.78 -15.31
N TRP A 103 -1.93 -8.55 -15.69
CA TRP A 103 -1.80 -7.43 -14.75
C TRP A 103 -3.10 -7.14 -13.99
N GLN A 104 -4.25 -7.13 -14.67
CA GLN A 104 -5.55 -6.94 -14.02
C GLN A 104 -5.85 -8.02 -12.99
N ILE A 105 -5.58 -9.30 -13.32
CA ILE A 105 -5.76 -10.43 -12.41
C ILE A 105 -4.84 -10.28 -11.21
N GLU A 106 -3.57 -9.94 -11.41
CA GLU A 106 -2.60 -9.73 -10.33
C GLU A 106 -3.01 -8.56 -9.41
N GLN A 107 -3.48 -7.43 -9.98
CA GLN A 107 -3.97 -6.31 -9.19
C GLN A 107 -5.21 -6.68 -8.38
N PHE A 108 -6.15 -7.39 -8.99
CA PHE A 108 -7.35 -7.85 -8.31
C PHE A 108 -7.02 -8.84 -7.19
N ALA A 109 -6.11 -9.79 -7.44
CA ALA A 109 -5.63 -10.72 -6.42
C ALA A 109 -4.96 -10.00 -5.24
N ARG A 110 -4.17 -8.94 -5.50
CA ARG A 110 -3.57 -8.11 -4.44
C ARG A 110 -4.63 -7.42 -3.59
N VAL A 111 -5.60 -6.79 -4.23
CA VAL A 111 -6.70 -6.10 -3.51
C VAL A 111 -7.47 -7.09 -2.63
N LEU A 112 -7.77 -8.29 -3.14
CA LEU A 112 -8.43 -9.33 -2.35
C LEU A 112 -7.57 -9.81 -1.18
N ALA A 113 -6.28 -10.00 -1.40
CA ALA A 113 -5.35 -10.42 -0.34
C ALA A 113 -5.20 -9.34 0.74
N ASP A 114 -5.08 -8.07 0.33
CA ASP A 114 -5.00 -6.95 1.27
C ASP A 114 -6.30 -6.82 2.09
N ARG A 115 -7.46 -7.01 1.44
CA ARG A 115 -8.76 -6.99 2.10
C ARG A 115 -8.91 -8.15 3.09
N ALA A 116 -8.59 -9.37 2.69
CA ALA A 116 -8.65 -10.53 3.56
C ALA A 116 -7.71 -10.39 4.78
N ARG A 117 -6.52 -9.81 4.56
CA ARG A 117 -5.59 -9.49 5.64
C ARG A 117 -6.18 -8.46 6.60
N GLN A 118 -6.80 -7.40 6.11
CA GLN A 118 -7.42 -6.36 6.93
C GLN A 118 -8.59 -6.94 7.74
N GLU A 119 -9.46 -7.72 7.12
CA GLU A 119 -10.57 -8.40 7.80
C GLU A 119 -10.07 -9.33 8.92
N ARG A 120 -8.91 -10.00 8.71
CA ARG A 120 -8.28 -10.82 9.75
C ARG A 120 -7.75 -9.98 10.91
N ILE A 121 -7.10 -8.85 10.63
CA ILE A 121 -6.60 -7.92 11.65
C ILE A 121 -7.78 -7.36 12.47
N ASP A 122 -8.81 -6.89 11.79
CA ASP A 122 -9.99 -6.33 12.44
C ASP A 122 -10.66 -7.37 13.36
N GLY A 123 -10.81 -8.61 12.88
CA GLY A 123 -11.35 -9.71 13.68
C GLY A 123 -10.50 -10.04 14.92
N LEU A 124 -9.17 -10.05 14.78
CA LEU A 124 -8.26 -10.24 15.92
C LEU A 124 -8.31 -9.08 16.92
N CYS A 125 -8.43 -7.84 16.44
CA CYS A 125 -8.59 -6.68 17.30
C CYS A 125 -9.90 -6.73 18.10
N ASP A 126 -10.99 -7.17 17.50
CA ASP A 126 -12.27 -7.33 18.18
C ASP A 126 -12.21 -8.47 19.21
N GLU A 127 -11.58 -9.59 18.86
CA GLU A 127 -11.34 -10.70 19.78
C GLU A 127 -10.46 -10.27 20.96
N TYR A 128 -9.41 -9.48 20.71
CA TYR A 128 -8.57 -8.91 21.75
C TYR A 128 -9.36 -8.03 22.73
N ARG A 129 -10.18 -7.11 22.20
CA ARG A 129 -11.03 -6.25 23.03
C ARG A 129 -11.96 -7.05 23.92
N LEU A 130 -12.57 -8.08 23.35
CA LEU A 130 -13.47 -8.95 24.11
C LEU A 130 -12.71 -9.72 25.20
N ALA A 131 -11.60 -10.34 24.87
CA ALA A 131 -10.77 -11.07 25.85
C ALA A 131 -10.25 -10.16 26.94
N TRP A 132 -9.80 -8.94 26.58
CA TRP A 132 -9.38 -7.93 27.54
C TRP A 132 -10.52 -7.50 28.47
N PHE A 133 -11.70 -7.27 27.93
CA PHE A 133 -12.90 -6.93 28.73
C PHE A 133 -13.25 -8.06 29.72
N VAL A 134 -13.25 -9.31 29.27
CA VAL A 134 -13.50 -10.48 30.13
C VAL A 134 -12.43 -10.58 31.23
N HIS A 135 -11.16 -10.41 30.89
CA HIS A 135 -10.06 -10.42 31.86
C HIS A 135 -10.23 -9.37 32.96
N GLN A 136 -10.70 -8.15 32.63
CA GLN A 136 -10.86 -7.06 33.58
C GLN A 136 -12.13 -7.16 34.45
N ASN A 137 -13.15 -7.88 33.97
CA ASN A 137 -14.48 -7.86 34.59
C ASN A 137 -14.91 -9.21 35.18
N THR A 138 -14.03 -10.21 35.21
CA THR A 138 -14.32 -11.53 35.81
C THR A 138 -13.39 -11.81 36.98
N GLU A 139 -13.87 -12.66 37.91
CA GLU A 139 -13.08 -13.07 39.07
C GLU A 139 -11.82 -13.83 38.65
N PRO A 140 -10.64 -13.52 39.24
CA PRO A 140 -9.41 -14.26 38.99
C PRO A 140 -9.59 -15.74 39.20
N PHE A 141 -8.96 -16.53 38.33
CA PHE A 141 -9.04 -18.01 38.30
C PHE A 141 -10.41 -18.60 37.95
N SER A 142 -11.42 -17.79 37.60
CA SER A 142 -12.63 -18.29 36.96
C SER A 142 -12.31 -18.88 35.58
N ASN A 143 -13.16 -19.78 35.08
CA ASN A 143 -12.98 -20.36 33.74
C ASN A 143 -12.89 -19.26 32.66
N ALA A 144 -13.72 -18.22 32.73
CA ALA A 144 -13.71 -17.12 31.79
C ALA A 144 -12.39 -16.33 31.85
N TRP A 145 -11.92 -16.03 33.06
CA TRP A 145 -10.64 -15.35 33.27
C TRP A 145 -9.47 -16.16 32.73
N CYS A 146 -9.40 -17.45 33.02
CA CYS A 146 -8.35 -18.34 32.52
C CYS A 146 -8.33 -18.42 30.99
N MET A 147 -9.50 -18.48 30.34
CA MET A 147 -9.62 -18.45 28.88
C MET A 147 -9.08 -17.13 28.30
N ALA A 148 -9.45 -15.98 28.89
CA ALA A 148 -8.98 -14.70 28.44
C ALA A 148 -7.45 -14.57 28.54
N VAL A 149 -6.86 -14.90 29.70
CA VAL A 149 -5.41 -14.84 29.93
C VAL A 149 -4.63 -15.77 28.97
N THR A 150 -5.19 -16.91 28.63
CA THR A 150 -4.56 -17.85 27.70
C THR A 150 -4.65 -17.38 26.25
N ARG A 151 -5.74 -16.66 25.90
CA ARG A 151 -5.99 -16.22 24.50
C ARG A 151 -5.26 -14.95 24.13
N LEU A 152 -5.15 -13.97 25.04
CA LEU A 152 -4.52 -12.67 24.80
C LEU A 152 -3.11 -12.77 24.18
N PRO A 153 -2.15 -13.53 24.72
CA PRO A 153 -0.82 -13.63 24.14
C PRO A 153 -0.80 -14.24 22.73
N LYS A 154 -1.76 -15.13 22.45
CA LYS A 154 -1.88 -15.75 21.13
C LYS A 154 -2.37 -14.75 20.09
N ILE A 155 -3.32 -13.88 20.46
CA ILE A 155 -3.80 -12.82 19.58
C ILE A 155 -2.67 -11.80 19.31
N ASP A 156 -1.91 -11.41 20.33
CA ASP A 156 -0.77 -10.51 20.17
C ASP A 156 0.25 -11.08 19.18
N TYR A 157 0.60 -12.35 19.32
CA TYR A 157 1.50 -13.03 18.39
C TYR A 157 0.95 -13.05 16.95
N GLU A 158 -0.33 -13.41 16.76
CA GLU A 158 -0.97 -13.43 15.44
C GLU A 158 -1.01 -12.03 14.82
N LEU A 159 -1.27 -10.98 15.61
CA LEU A 159 -1.24 -9.59 15.16
C LEU A 159 0.17 -9.15 14.77
N GLU A 160 1.18 -9.45 15.58
CA GLU A 160 2.57 -9.14 15.25
C GLU A 160 2.99 -9.82 13.94
N GLU A 161 2.67 -11.10 13.75
CA GLU A 161 2.96 -11.81 12.51
C GLU A 161 2.30 -11.15 11.31
N LEU A 162 1.02 -10.77 11.43
CA LEU A 162 0.30 -10.08 10.36
C LEU A 162 0.84 -8.66 10.11
N LEU A 163 1.24 -7.93 11.12
CA LEU A 163 1.72 -6.54 10.99
C LEU A 163 3.18 -6.49 10.53
N CYS A 164 4.03 -7.42 11.00
CA CYS A 164 5.45 -7.46 10.69
C CYS A 164 5.79 -8.18 9.38
N THR A 165 4.90 -9.03 8.84
CA THR A 165 5.14 -9.60 7.52
C THR A 165 5.13 -8.51 6.46
N PRO A 166 6.29 -8.21 5.82
CA PRO A 166 6.33 -7.23 4.74
C PRO A 166 5.36 -7.68 3.65
N LYS A 167 4.54 -6.75 3.14
CA LYS A 167 3.70 -7.01 1.96
C LYS A 167 4.63 -7.60 0.90
N ARG A 168 4.52 -8.90 0.62
CA ARG A 168 5.32 -9.55 -0.42
C ARG A 168 5.09 -8.79 -1.72
N THR A 169 6.06 -7.96 -2.08
CA THR A 169 6.19 -7.39 -3.42
C THR A 169 6.57 -8.57 -4.33
N ILE A 170 5.58 -9.15 -4.98
CA ILE A 170 5.81 -10.07 -6.11
C ILE A 170 5.94 -9.23 -7.37
#